data_cd496299103cf98437f28249a920c4ac
#
_entry.id   cd496299103cf98437f28249a920c4ac
#
_cell.length_a   1.000
_cell.length_b   1.000
_cell.length_c   1.000
_cell.angle_alpha   90.00
_cell.angle_beta   90.00
_cell.angle_gamma   90.00
#
_symmetry.space_group_name_H-M   'P 1'
#
loop_
_entity.id
_entity.type
_entity.pdbx_description
1 polymer ?
#
loop_
_entity_poly.entity_id
_entity_poly.type
_entity_poly.pdbx_seq_one_letter_code
_entity_poly.pdbx_strand_id
1 'polypeptide(L)'
;MEPKERRGWVGGIVLILIGVLALFSRFIPDSFSFNFAVLLLGGMALAFFVAGVLTREAGWFFPAGIIGGVAAGVWATSSSLMADLGLDSGAGFMLFFAAGWATIPITTLLFSRERHWWPFILAALFGVIGLGVQFDGVFMDITNLLGYLWPLALIIGGALLIFRRRRDDWQEEEPAAKEKQA
;
A
#
# COMPACT_ATOMS: atom_id res chain seq x y z
N MET A 1 -12.41 31.50 5.63
CA MET A 1 -12.05 30.55 4.57
C MET A 1 -12.56 29.17 4.98
N GLU A 2 -13.55 28.66 4.28
CA GLU A 2 -14.17 27.37 4.56
C GLU A 2 -13.20 26.21 4.31
N PRO A 3 -13.30 25.12 5.08
CA PRO A 3 -12.37 23.97 4.96
C PRO A 3 -12.33 23.34 3.56
N LYS A 4 -13.38 23.52 2.77
CA LYS A 4 -13.51 23.00 1.41
C LYS A 4 -12.62 23.70 0.38
N GLU A 5 -12.35 25.01 0.55
CA GLU A 5 -11.45 25.77 -0.34
C GLU A 5 -9.97 25.43 -0.12
N ARG A 6 -9.56 25.16 1.14
CA ARG A 6 -8.19 24.73 1.45
C ARG A 6 -7.80 23.43 0.78
N ARG A 7 -8.72 22.49 0.66
CA ARG A 7 -8.49 21.17 0.06
C ARG A 7 -8.19 21.26 -1.44
N GLY A 8 -8.89 22.14 -2.18
CA GLY A 8 -8.66 22.36 -3.60
C GLY A 8 -7.31 22.99 -3.89
N TRP A 9 -6.88 23.95 -3.05
CA TRP A 9 -5.63 24.69 -3.24
C TRP A 9 -4.40 23.81 -3.01
N VAL A 10 -4.41 22.98 -1.96
CA VAL A 10 -3.32 22.02 -1.67
C VAL A 10 -3.20 20.98 -2.77
N GLY A 11 -4.32 20.43 -3.26
CA GLY A 11 -4.33 19.50 -4.41
C GLY A 11 -3.75 20.13 -5.67
N GLY A 12 -4.06 21.42 -5.93
CA GLY A 12 -3.49 22.19 -7.04
C GLY A 12 -1.99 22.37 -6.93
N ILE A 13 -1.47 22.71 -5.74
CA ILE A 13 -0.02 22.85 -5.50
C ILE A 13 0.70 21.51 -5.70
N VAL A 14 0.16 20.40 -5.19
CA VAL A 14 0.72 19.08 -5.38
C VAL A 14 0.80 18.72 -6.86
N LEU A 15 -0.28 18.96 -7.62
CA LEU A 15 -0.30 18.72 -9.07
C LEU A 15 0.71 19.58 -9.83
N ILE A 16 0.86 20.85 -9.47
CA ILE A 16 1.86 21.76 -10.07
C ILE A 16 3.27 21.25 -9.76
N LEU A 17 3.55 20.84 -8.51
CA LEU A 17 4.84 20.30 -8.10
C LEU A 17 5.17 19.02 -8.89
N ILE A 18 4.23 18.11 -9.02
CA ILE A 18 4.38 16.88 -9.82
C ILE A 18 4.61 17.23 -11.29
N GLY A 19 3.86 18.17 -11.86
CA GLY A 19 4.02 18.63 -13.24
C GLY A 19 5.36 19.28 -13.51
N VAL A 20 5.82 20.15 -12.62
CA VAL A 20 7.15 20.79 -12.70
C VAL A 20 8.26 19.73 -12.59
N LEU A 21 8.15 18.79 -11.66
CA LEU A 21 9.09 17.68 -11.52
C LEU A 21 9.12 16.81 -12.78
N ALA A 22 7.95 16.48 -13.33
CA ALA A 22 7.84 15.71 -14.57
C ALA A 22 8.38 16.47 -15.80
N LEU A 23 8.23 17.79 -15.84
CA LEU A 23 8.80 18.62 -16.92
C LEU A 23 10.34 18.66 -16.81
N PHE A 24 10.86 18.81 -15.61
CA PHE A 24 12.32 18.82 -15.34
C PHE A 24 12.98 17.49 -15.77
N SER A 25 12.24 16.36 -15.70
CA SER A 25 12.75 15.06 -16.14
C SER A 25 13.15 15.01 -17.62
N ARG A 26 12.54 15.84 -18.45
CA ARG A 26 12.82 15.89 -19.89
C ARG A 26 14.15 16.57 -20.23
N PHE A 27 14.74 17.30 -19.31
CA PHE A 27 15.99 18.05 -19.53
C PHE A 27 17.24 17.34 -18.99
N ILE A 28 17.09 16.14 -18.42
CA ILE A 28 18.17 15.40 -17.79
C ILE A 28 18.75 14.37 -18.75
N PRO A 29 20.08 14.32 -18.95
CA PRO A 29 20.73 13.33 -19.81
C PRO A 29 20.53 11.90 -19.34
N ASP A 30 20.50 10.93 -20.26
CA ASP A 30 20.24 9.51 -20.00
C ASP A 30 21.19 8.86 -18.99
N SER A 31 22.41 9.38 -18.86
CA SER A 31 23.38 8.95 -17.83
C SER A 31 22.96 9.27 -16.39
N PHE A 32 21.96 10.15 -16.21
CA PHE A 32 21.38 10.54 -14.92
C PHE A 32 20.01 9.92 -14.66
N SER A 33 19.47 9.17 -15.61
CA SER A 33 18.06 8.76 -15.65
C SER A 33 17.61 7.95 -14.44
N PHE A 34 18.47 7.07 -13.90
CA PHE A 34 18.09 6.24 -12.76
C PHE A 34 17.99 7.04 -11.45
N ASN A 35 19.01 7.82 -11.13
CA ASN A 35 19.01 8.70 -9.94
C ASN A 35 17.88 9.72 -10.00
N PHE A 36 17.51 10.14 -11.22
CA PHE A 36 16.43 11.07 -11.43
C PHE A 36 15.06 10.45 -11.15
N ALA A 37 14.80 9.20 -11.58
CA ALA A 37 13.56 8.50 -11.29
C ALA A 37 13.33 8.36 -9.77
N VAL A 38 14.40 8.02 -9.02
CA VAL A 38 14.36 7.95 -7.56
C VAL A 38 14.07 9.32 -6.93
N LEU A 39 14.73 10.38 -7.42
CA LEU A 39 14.47 11.74 -6.97
C LEU A 39 13.04 12.21 -7.29
N LEU A 40 12.52 11.86 -8.47
CA LEU A 40 11.14 12.14 -8.87
C LEU A 40 10.16 11.48 -7.92
N LEU A 41 10.28 10.17 -7.71
CA LEU A 41 9.42 9.39 -6.82
C LEU A 41 9.52 9.90 -5.38
N GLY A 42 10.75 10.14 -4.89
CA GLY A 42 10.97 10.69 -3.56
C GLY A 42 10.39 12.09 -3.39
N GLY A 43 10.55 12.95 -4.41
CA GLY A 43 9.94 14.28 -4.42
C GLY A 43 8.41 14.25 -4.44
N MET A 44 7.82 13.33 -5.20
CA MET A 44 6.37 13.10 -5.17
C MET A 44 5.91 12.60 -3.80
N ALA A 45 6.60 11.62 -3.22
CA ALA A 45 6.29 11.12 -1.90
C ALA A 45 6.35 12.23 -0.84
N LEU A 46 7.39 13.07 -0.91
CA LEU A 46 7.55 14.21 -0.02
C LEU A 46 6.43 15.25 -0.21
N ALA A 47 6.03 15.53 -1.44
CA ALA A 47 4.93 16.46 -1.72
C ALA A 47 3.61 15.97 -1.12
N PHE A 48 3.30 14.67 -1.26
CA PHE A 48 2.13 14.06 -0.63
C PHE A 48 2.23 14.06 0.90
N PHE A 49 3.41 13.79 1.45
CA PHE A 49 3.65 13.83 2.89
C PHE A 49 3.41 15.24 3.45
N VAL A 50 3.99 16.27 2.84
CA VAL A 50 3.79 17.67 3.24
C VAL A 50 2.31 18.06 3.13
N ALA A 51 1.61 17.65 2.05
CA ALA A 51 0.18 17.87 1.92
C ALA A 51 -0.59 17.22 3.09
N GLY A 52 -0.26 16.00 3.47
CA GLY A 52 -0.86 15.29 4.60
C GLY A 52 -0.67 16.03 5.93
N VAL A 53 0.54 16.52 6.18
CA VAL A 53 0.86 17.29 7.39
C VAL A 53 0.10 18.62 7.43
N LEU A 54 0.04 19.34 6.32
CA LEU A 54 -0.62 20.66 6.24
C LEU A 54 -2.15 20.56 6.33
N THR A 55 -2.74 19.54 5.69
CA THR A 55 -4.19 19.32 5.70
C THR A 55 -4.68 18.53 6.90
N ARG A 56 -3.78 17.78 7.55
CA ARG A 56 -4.07 16.79 8.61
C ARG A 56 -5.07 15.70 8.16
N GLU A 57 -5.11 15.42 6.87
CA GLU A 57 -5.95 14.38 6.27
C GLU A 57 -5.15 13.10 6.07
N ALA A 58 -5.68 11.98 6.57
CA ALA A 58 -5.04 10.66 6.46
C ALA A 58 -4.83 10.22 5.01
N GLY A 59 -5.71 10.63 4.10
CA GLY A 59 -5.69 10.22 2.69
C GLY A 59 -4.38 10.53 1.95
N TRP A 60 -3.68 11.60 2.31
CA TRP A 60 -2.43 12.03 1.68
C TRP A 60 -1.22 11.16 2.09
N PHE A 61 -1.27 10.54 3.28
CA PHE A 61 -0.18 9.68 3.76
C PHE A 61 -0.11 8.34 3.03
N PHE A 62 -1.21 7.86 2.41
CA PHE A 62 -1.21 6.63 1.62
C PHE A 62 -0.30 6.73 0.39
N PRO A 63 -0.52 7.68 -0.55
CA PRO A 63 0.39 7.81 -1.68
C PRO A 63 1.81 8.18 -1.23
N ALA A 64 1.99 8.98 -0.17
CA ALA A 64 3.30 9.31 0.37
C ALA A 64 4.08 8.06 0.82
N GLY A 65 3.46 7.17 1.60
CA GLY A 65 4.09 5.96 2.10
C GLY A 65 4.38 4.94 0.99
N ILE A 66 3.42 4.72 0.08
CA ILE A 66 3.57 3.76 -1.02
C ILE A 66 4.68 4.21 -1.98
N ILE A 67 4.59 5.45 -2.49
CA ILE A 67 5.57 5.99 -3.44
C ILE A 67 6.94 6.14 -2.77
N GLY A 68 6.97 6.57 -1.50
CA GLY A 68 8.19 6.67 -0.71
C GLY A 68 8.86 5.33 -0.49
N GLY A 69 8.09 4.28 -0.19
CA GLY A 69 8.58 2.91 -0.06
C GLY A 69 9.17 2.37 -1.36
N VAL A 70 8.50 2.62 -2.49
CA VAL A 70 9.03 2.26 -3.82
C VAL A 70 10.32 3.03 -4.12
N ALA A 71 10.34 4.35 -3.90
CA ALA A 71 11.53 5.17 -4.13
C ALA A 71 12.73 4.70 -3.29
N ALA A 72 12.50 4.43 -2.01
CA ALA A 72 13.52 3.93 -1.09
C ALA A 72 14.00 2.53 -1.49
N GLY A 73 13.11 1.62 -1.89
CA GLY A 73 13.45 0.29 -2.36
C GLY A 73 14.29 0.33 -3.64
N VAL A 74 13.90 1.11 -4.63
CA VAL A 74 14.64 1.30 -5.88
C VAL A 74 16.03 1.91 -5.60
N TRP A 75 16.11 2.94 -4.76
CA TRP A 75 17.38 3.54 -4.38
C TRP A 75 18.29 2.54 -3.67
N ALA A 76 17.76 1.80 -2.73
CA ALA A 76 18.53 0.83 -1.95
C ALA A 76 19.09 -0.30 -2.83
N THR A 77 18.30 -0.82 -3.78
CA THR A 77 18.74 -1.89 -4.70
C THR A 77 19.79 -1.42 -5.71
N SER A 78 19.83 -0.12 -6.00
CA SER A 78 20.82 0.45 -6.92
C SER A 78 22.10 0.93 -6.24
N SER A 79 22.13 1.00 -4.93
CA SER A 79 23.28 1.38 -4.12
C SER A 79 24.06 0.15 -3.65
N SER A 80 25.26 0.35 -3.11
CA SER A 80 26.02 -0.72 -2.45
C SER A 80 25.39 -1.21 -1.14
N LEU A 81 24.36 -0.51 -0.66
CA LEU A 81 23.73 -0.76 0.63
C LEU A 81 23.26 -2.22 0.79
N MET A 82 22.70 -2.83 -0.27
CA MET A 82 22.26 -4.23 -0.21
C MET A 82 23.43 -5.18 -0.02
N ALA A 83 24.53 -4.96 -0.75
CA ALA A 83 25.74 -5.76 -0.62
C ALA A 83 26.39 -5.58 0.78
N ASP A 84 26.41 -4.33 1.28
CA ASP A 84 26.99 -4.00 2.60
C ASP A 84 26.18 -4.64 3.74
N LEU A 85 24.86 -4.78 3.58
CA LEU A 85 23.96 -5.43 4.53
C LEU A 85 23.86 -6.96 4.33
N GLY A 86 24.48 -7.52 3.28
CA GLY A 86 24.35 -8.93 2.94
C GLY A 86 22.93 -9.35 2.54
N LEU A 87 22.14 -8.40 2.00
CA LEU A 87 20.76 -8.62 1.61
C LEU A 87 20.66 -8.88 0.09
N ASP A 88 19.80 -9.82 -0.28
CA ASP A 88 19.37 -9.96 -1.67
C ASP A 88 18.62 -8.71 -2.13
N SER A 89 18.80 -8.31 -3.39
CA SER A 89 18.16 -7.10 -3.93
C SER A 89 16.63 -7.15 -3.88
N GLY A 90 16.05 -8.33 -4.13
CA GLY A 90 14.60 -8.52 -4.05
C GLY A 90 14.08 -8.44 -2.61
N ALA A 91 14.82 -9.07 -1.67
CA ALA A 91 14.52 -9.00 -0.24
C ALA A 91 14.60 -7.55 0.26
N GLY A 92 15.68 -6.85 -0.09
CA GLY A 92 15.88 -5.46 0.27
C GLY A 92 14.78 -4.56 -0.24
N PHE A 93 14.40 -4.69 -1.52
CA PHE A 93 13.28 -3.92 -2.08
C PHE A 93 11.98 -4.14 -1.28
N MET A 94 11.63 -5.41 -1.00
CA MET A 94 10.42 -5.74 -0.26
C MET A 94 10.43 -5.18 1.18
N LEU A 95 11.60 -5.19 1.84
CA LEU A 95 11.73 -4.64 3.19
C LEU A 95 11.57 -3.10 3.19
N PHE A 96 12.16 -2.39 2.23
CA PHE A 96 11.96 -0.94 2.10
C PHE A 96 10.53 -0.59 1.72
N PHE A 97 9.89 -1.41 0.87
CA PHE A 97 8.48 -1.24 0.54
C PHE A 97 7.58 -1.49 1.75
N ALA A 98 7.87 -2.53 2.54
CA ALA A 98 7.20 -2.79 3.82
C ALA A 98 7.34 -1.61 4.79
N ALA A 99 8.56 -1.02 4.88
CA ALA A 99 8.79 0.17 5.68
C ALA A 99 7.93 1.36 5.19
N GLY A 100 7.78 1.54 3.87
CA GLY A 100 6.88 2.53 3.29
C GLY A 100 5.43 2.35 3.75
N TRP A 101 4.92 1.12 3.76
CA TRP A 101 3.59 0.80 4.30
C TRP A 101 3.49 1.05 5.81
N ALA A 102 4.55 0.78 6.58
CA ALA A 102 4.59 1.03 8.01
C ALA A 102 4.60 2.53 8.36
N THR A 103 5.12 3.39 7.48
CA THR A 103 5.08 4.84 7.71
C THR A 103 3.66 5.41 7.70
N ILE A 104 2.72 4.80 6.96
CA ILE A 104 1.33 5.28 6.83
C ILE A 104 0.63 5.32 8.20
N PRO A 105 0.49 4.22 8.96
CA PRO A 105 -0.16 4.26 10.26
C PRO A 105 0.61 5.11 11.27
N ILE A 106 1.94 5.16 11.20
CA ILE A 106 2.75 6.01 12.08
C ILE A 106 2.44 7.50 11.82
N THR A 107 2.46 7.91 10.55
CA THR A 107 2.19 9.31 10.18
C THR A 107 0.75 9.71 10.40
N THR A 108 -0.22 8.83 10.14
CA THR A 108 -1.63 9.09 10.45
C THR A 108 -1.87 9.21 11.96
N LEU A 109 -1.18 8.44 12.78
CA LEU A 109 -1.25 8.53 14.24
C LEU A 109 -0.69 9.86 14.76
N LEU A 110 0.39 10.37 14.15
CA LEU A 110 1.09 11.58 14.59
C LEU A 110 0.43 12.87 14.09
N PHE A 111 -0.06 12.88 12.85
CA PHE A 111 -0.47 14.11 12.15
C PHE A 111 -1.95 14.17 11.79
N SER A 112 -2.67 13.04 11.79
CA SER A 112 -4.09 12.98 11.45
C SER A 112 -4.96 12.71 12.67
N ARG A 113 -6.25 13.07 12.57
CA ARG A 113 -7.26 12.71 13.57
C ARG A 113 -7.83 11.31 13.35
N GLU A 114 -7.62 10.73 12.16
CA GLU A 114 -8.12 9.42 11.79
C GLU A 114 -7.02 8.38 11.99
N ARG A 115 -7.35 7.29 12.66
CA ARG A 115 -6.42 6.18 12.92
C ARG A 115 -6.65 5.06 11.93
N HIS A 116 -5.66 4.79 11.08
CA HIS A 116 -5.69 3.69 10.15
C HIS A 116 -4.58 2.70 10.53
N TRP A 117 -4.94 1.60 11.17
CA TRP A 117 -3.99 0.57 11.61
C TRP A 117 -3.79 -0.55 10.56
N TRP A 118 -4.77 -0.73 9.66
CA TRP A 118 -4.73 -1.80 8.67
C TRP A 118 -3.49 -1.81 7.75
N PRO A 119 -2.82 -0.68 7.41
CA PRO A 119 -1.60 -0.71 6.61
C PRO A 119 -0.43 -1.44 7.30
N PHE A 120 -0.47 -1.61 8.63
CA PHE A 120 0.49 -2.47 9.32
C PHE A 120 0.39 -3.93 8.89
N ILE A 121 -0.78 -4.42 8.51
CA ILE A 121 -0.97 -5.78 8.00
C ILE A 121 -0.20 -5.95 6.69
N LEU A 122 -0.28 -4.97 5.79
CA LEU A 122 0.46 -5.00 4.53
C LEU A 122 1.96 -4.82 4.76
N ALA A 123 2.36 -3.94 5.68
CA ALA A 123 3.75 -3.80 6.08
C ALA A 123 4.32 -5.12 6.61
N ALA A 124 3.59 -5.81 7.49
CA ALA A 124 3.99 -7.13 8.00
C ALA A 124 4.04 -8.17 6.88
N LEU A 125 3.05 -8.18 5.98
CA LEU A 125 3.01 -9.11 4.85
C LEU A 125 4.22 -8.93 3.93
N PHE A 126 4.50 -7.71 3.48
CA PHE A 126 5.66 -7.42 2.63
C PHE A 126 6.98 -7.63 3.36
N GLY A 127 7.05 -7.35 4.66
CA GLY A 127 8.20 -7.64 5.51
C GLY A 127 8.49 -9.14 5.60
N VAL A 128 7.46 -9.96 5.81
CA VAL A 128 7.57 -11.42 5.83
C VAL A 128 8.00 -11.95 4.46
N ILE A 129 7.45 -11.44 3.36
CA ILE A 129 7.86 -11.81 2.00
C ILE A 129 9.35 -11.44 1.78
N GLY A 130 9.77 -10.23 2.17
CA GLY A 130 11.15 -9.78 2.04
C GLY A 130 12.12 -10.66 2.81
N LEU A 131 11.80 -10.98 4.07
CA LEU A 131 12.59 -11.93 4.86
C LEU A 131 12.59 -13.32 4.24
N GLY A 132 11.46 -13.74 3.66
CA GLY A 132 11.35 -15.02 2.98
C GLY A 132 12.27 -15.12 1.76
N VAL A 133 12.36 -14.07 0.97
CA VAL A 133 13.29 -14.01 -0.17
C VAL A 133 14.75 -14.05 0.31
N GLN A 134 15.06 -13.43 1.46
CA GLN A 134 16.40 -13.42 2.02
C GLN A 134 16.86 -14.82 2.51
N PHE A 135 15.97 -15.58 3.10
CA PHE A 135 16.26 -16.88 3.67
C PHE A 135 15.80 -18.02 2.74
N ASP A 136 16.46 -18.15 1.56
CA ASP A 136 16.21 -19.21 0.57
C ASP A 136 16.04 -20.60 1.21
N GLY A 137 14.93 -21.26 0.91
CA GLY A 137 14.67 -22.66 1.24
C GLY A 137 13.54 -22.90 2.23
N VAL A 138 13.48 -22.24 3.39
CA VAL A 138 12.41 -22.48 4.37
C VAL A 138 11.11 -21.76 3.98
N PHE A 139 11.21 -20.63 3.28
CA PHE A 139 10.07 -19.83 2.86
C PHE A 139 9.49 -20.20 1.49
N MET A 140 10.28 -20.87 0.62
CA MET A 140 9.75 -21.40 -0.65
C MET A 140 8.60 -22.40 -0.39
N ASP A 141 8.75 -23.24 0.62
CA ASP A 141 7.70 -24.21 1.00
C ASP A 141 6.46 -23.49 1.57
N ILE A 142 6.66 -22.46 2.39
CA ILE A 142 5.54 -21.66 2.93
C ILE A 142 4.87 -20.83 1.84
N THR A 143 5.63 -20.24 0.92
CA THR A 143 5.09 -19.46 -0.20
C THR A 143 4.32 -20.34 -1.18
N ASN A 144 4.83 -21.55 -1.45
CA ASN A 144 4.11 -22.55 -2.22
C ASN A 144 2.81 -22.98 -1.52
N LEU A 145 2.86 -23.21 -0.20
CA LEU A 145 1.68 -23.56 0.59
C LEU A 145 0.64 -22.43 0.60
N LEU A 146 1.05 -21.17 0.76
CA LEU A 146 0.16 -20.01 0.64
C LEU A 146 -0.41 -19.89 -0.77
N GLY A 147 0.38 -20.18 -1.80
CA GLY A 147 -0.06 -20.22 -3.20
C GLY A 147 -1.22 -21.21 -3.43
N TYR A 148 -1.29 -22.30 -2.66
CA TYR A 148 -2.41 -23.24 -2.70
C TYR A 148 -3.56 -22.85 -1.75
N LEU A 149 -3.27 -22.15 -0.66
CA LEU A 149 -4.28 -21.81 0.35
C LEU A 149 -5.22 -20.67 -0.08
N TRP A 150 -4.74 -19.69 -0.84
CA TRP A 150 -5.58 -18.55 -1.24
C TRP A 150 -6.73 -18.95 -2.18
N PRO A 151 -6.56 -19.83 -3.21
CA PRO A 151 -7.68 -20.30 -4.00
C PRO A 151 -8.67 -21.12 -3.15
N LEU A 152 -8.15 -21.92 -2.21
CA LEU A 152 -8.98 -22.67 -1.29
C LEU A 152 -9.82 -21.77 -0.38
N ALA A 153 -9.23 -20.67 0.12
CA ALA A 153 -9.94 -19.66 0.90
C ALA A 153 -11.06 -18.99 0.11
N LEU A 154 -10.83 -18.69 -1.19
CA LEU A 154 -11.85 -18.15 -2.06
C LEU A 154 -12.98 -19.15 -2.34
N ILE A 155 -12.66 -20.42 -2.56
CA ILE A 155 -13.66 -21.48 -2.76
C ILE A 155 -14.51 -21.64 -1.51
N ILE A 156 -13.89 -21.73 -0.32
CA ILE A 156 -14.59 -21.86 0.95
C ILE A 156 -15.43 -20.60 1.21
N GLY A 157 -14.87 -19.40 1.00
CA GLY A 157 -15.59 -18.12 1.16
C GLY A 157 -16.79 -18.02 0.20
N GLY A 158 -16.61 -18.40 -1.05
CA GLY A 158 -17.70 -18.45 -2.04
C GLY A 158 -18.77 -19.47 -1.68
N ALA A 159 -18.39 -20.66 -1.25
CA ALA A 159 -19.32 -21.68 -0.78
C ALA A 159 -20.11 -21.20 0.43
N LEU A 160 -19.45 -20.62 1.43
CA LEU A 160 -20.11 -20.06 2.62
C LEU A 160 -21.11 -18.94 2.27
N LEU A 161 -20.81 -18.08 1.32
CA LEU A 161 -21.72 -17.04 0.85
C LEU A 161 -22.96 -17.64 0.17
N ILE A 162 -22.79 -18.68 -0.65
CA ILE A 162 -23.90 -19.39 -1.31
C ILE A 162 -24.79 -20.08 -0.26
N PHE A 163 -24.18 -20.76 0.73
CA PHE A 163 -24.94 -21.42 1.79
C PHE A 163 -25.68 -20.45 2.70
N ARG A 164 -25.08 -19.28 2.97
CA ARG A 164 -25.70 -18.23 3.80
C ARG A 164 -26.92 -17.63 3.12
N ARG A 165 -26.82 -17.33 1.82
CA ARG A 165 -27.94 -16.80 1.02
C ARG A 165 -29.10 -17.79 0.92
N ARG A 166 -28.82 -19.07 0.79
CA ARG A 166 -29.83 -20.13 0.75
C ARG A 166 -30.61 -20.27 2.06
N ARG A 167 -29.97 -19.93 3.19
CA ARG A 167 -30.59 -20.02 4.52
C ARG A 167 -31.57 -18.85 4.76
N ASP A 168 -31.30 -17.69 4.21
CA ASP A 168 -32.15 -16.52 4.32
C ASP A 168 -33.43 -16.71 3.48
N ASP A 169 -33.34 -17.31 2.28
CA ASP A 169 -34.51 -17.61 1.41
C ASP A 169 -35.50 -18.57 2.08
N TRP A 170 -35.04 -19.57 2.83
CA TRP A 170 -35.94 -20.50 3.55
C TRP A 170 -36.64 -19.87 4.74
N GLN A 171 -36.11 -18.83 5.34
CA GLN A 171 -36.72 -18.15 6.48
C GLN A 171 -37.84 -17.16 6.04
N GLU A 172 -37.77 -16.67 4.82
CA GLU A 172 -38.84 -15.80 4.26
C GLU A 172 -40.05 -16.58 3.74
N GLU A 173 -39.90 -17.84 3.31
CA GLU A 173 -40.99 -18.67 2.82
C GLU A 173 -41.87 -19.27 3.95
N GLU A 174 -41.34 -19.50 5.14
CA GLU A 174 -42.08 -20.15 6.24
C GLU A 174 -43.22 -19.28 6.83
N PRO A 175 -43.07 -17.96 7.05
CA PRO A 175 -44.16 -17.12 7.51
C PRO A 175 -45.27 -16.93 6.45
N ALA A 176 -44.90 -16.84 5.16
CA ALA A 176 -45.89 -16.66 4.09
C ALA A 176 -46.75 -17.91 3.85
N ALA A 177 -46.22 -19.12 4.14
CA ALA A 177 -46.98 -20.37 4.04
C ALA A 177 -48.00 -20.52 5.20
N LYS A 178 -47.68 -20.03 6.40
CA LYS A 178 -48.54 -20.08 7.58
C LYS A 178 -49.72 -19.11 7.47
N GLU A 179 -49.53 -17.94 6.85
CA GLU A 179 -50.59 -16.92 6.65
C GLU A 179 -51.63 -17.36 5.62
N LYS A 180 -51.30 -18.20 4.63
CA LYS A 180 -52.24 -18.75 3.65
C LYS A 180 -53.10 -19.90 4.15
N GLN A 181 -52.79 -20.47 5.33
CA GLN A 181 -53.51 -21.60 5.93
C GLN A 181 -54.42 -21.17 7.10
N ALA A 182 -54.42 -19.88 7.49
CA ALA A 182 -55.32 -19.29 8.48
C ALA A 182 -56.47 -18.52 7.80
#